data_446f77918fc5ad08906bfc4dbc74fe52
#
_entry.id   446f77918fc5ad08906bfc4dbc74fe52
#
_cell.length_a   1.000
_cell.length_b   1.000
_cell.length_c   1.000
_cell.angle_alpha   90.00
_cell.angle_beta   90.00
_cell.angle_gamma   90.00
#
_symmetry.space_group_name_H-M   'P 1'
#
loop_
_entity.id
_entity.type
_entity.pdbx_description
1 polymer ?
#
loop_
_entity_poly.entity_id
_entity_poly.type
_entity_poly.pdbx_seq_one_letter_code
_entity_poly.pdbx_strand_id
1 'polypeptide(L)'
;FQQALTSPDMGAEAKQIYVWGVFAASFFMRPIGSWLFGRIADKHGRKRSMVISICLMALSSFLFALLPTYGQVGIVAPFLLLLVRLLQGLSVGGEYGAVATYMSEIALKGHRGFYASFQYVTLSGGQLLASLLGVVLLFFMSEQQLQDGGWRIPFVIGGITAILSLLARSRLEETLSHEDSHNQESGTLKRSEEHTSEL
;
A
#
# COMPACT_ATOMS: atom_id res chain seq x y z
N PHE A 1 -5.34 -0.63 20.54
CA PHE A 1 -4.89 0.27 19.49
C PHE A 1 -5.52 1.67 19.60
N GLN A 2 -6.85 1.80 19.52
CA GLN A 2 -7.56 3.09 19.64
C GLN A 2 -7.21 3.82 20.96
N GLN A 3 -7.25 3.11 22.09
CA GLN A 3 -6.97 3.66 23.41
C GLN A 3 -5.51 4.13 23.56
N ALA A 4 -4.58 3.45 22.91
CA ALA A 4 -3.15 3.80 23.00
C ALA A 4 -2.77 5.08 22.23
N LEU A 5 -3.52 5.43 21.18
CA LEU A 5 -3.16 6.50 20.23
C LEU A 5 -4.13 7.69 20.24
N THR A 6 -5.21 7.65 21.03
CA THR A 6 -6.17 8.75 21.16
C THR A 6 -6.22 9.28 22.58
N SER A 7 -6.69 10.54 22.75
CA SER A 7 -6.81 11.18 24.06
C SER A 7 -7.67 10.33 25.03
N PRO A 8 -7.25 10.17 26.30
CA PRO A 8 -8.07 9.51 27.32
C PRO A 8 -9.44 10.17 27.51
N ASP A 9 -9.50 11.50 27.39
CA ASP A 9 -10.69 12.31 27.63
C ASP A 9 -11.73 12.22 26.50
N MET A 10 -11.39 11.63 25.35
CA MET A 10 -12.34 11.41 24.27
C MET A 10 -13.29 10.27 24.62
N GLY A 11 -14.58 10.47 24.42
CA GLY A 11 -15.59 9.43 24.51
C GLY A 11 -15.32 8.26 23.53
N ALA A 12 -15.81 7.08 23.83
CA ALA A 12 -15.58 5.88 23.00
C ALA A 12 -16.05 6.07 21.55
N GLU A 13 -17.19 6.73 21.35
CA GLU A 13 -17.72 7.04 20.02
C GLU A 13 -16.82 7.99 19.23
N ALA A 14 -16.30 9.04 19.88
CA ALA A 14 -15.39 9.98 19.23
C ALA A 14 -14.08 9.33 18.83
N LYS A 15 -13.53 8.42 19.64
CA LYS A 15 -12.36 7.61 19.29
C LYS A 15 -12.60 6.75 18.07
N GLN A 16 -13.77 6.13 17.99
CA GLN A 16 -14.14 5.30 16.86
C GLN A 16 -14.32 6.10 15.59
N ILE A 17 -15.01 7.25 15.65
CA ILE A 17 -15.17 8.17 14.50
C ILE A 17 -13.80 8.65 14.00
N TYR A 18 -12.90 9.02 14.91
CA TYR A 18 -11.55 9.44 14.54
C TYR A 18 -10.80 8.34 13.77
N VAL A 19 -10.80 7.11 14.28
CA VAL A 19 -10.12 5.98 13.61
C VAL A 19 -10.71 5.70 12.23
N TRP A 20 -12.03 5.71 12.10
CA TRP A 20 -12.69 5.57 10.80
C TRP A 20 -12.36 6.74 9.85
N GLY A 21 -12.28 7.95 10.37
CA GLY A 21 -11.86 9.14 9.60
C GLY A 21 -10.43 9.01 9.07
N VAL A 22 -9.49 8.54 9.90
CA VAL A 22 -8.10 8.26 9.49
C VAL A 22 -8.04 7.15 8.43
N PHE A 23 -8.86 6.11 8.56
CA PHE A 23 -9.00 5.07 7.55
C PHE A 23 -9.52 5.63 6.22
N ALA A 24 -10.60 6.43 6.27
CA ALA A 24 -11.16 7.07 5.09
C ALA A 24 -10.14 7.96 4.38
N ALA A 25 -9.39 8.78 5.12
CA ALA A 25 -8.32 9.61 4.57
C ALA A 25 -7.25 8.76 3.85
N SER A 26 -6.88 7.61 4.41
CA SER A 26 -5.95 6.67 3.76
C SER A 26 -6.50 6.13 2.43
N PHE A 27 -7.80 5.90 2.31
CA PHE A 27 -8.43 5.49 1.05
C PHE A 27 -8.32 6.55 -0.04
N PHE A 28 -8.48 7.83 0.31
CA PHE A 28 -8.32 8.94 -0.63
C PHE A 28 -6.88 9.08 -1.15
N MET A 29 -5.89 8.61 -0.41
CA MET A 29 -4.51 8.59 -0.87
C MET A 29 -4.22 7.51 -1.93
N ARG A 30 -5.08 6.48 -2.08
CA ARG A 30 -4.87 5.41 -3.06
C ARG A 30 -4.92 5.89 -4.52
N PRO A 31 -5.91 6.67 -4.98
CA PRO A 31 -5.90 7.24 -6.32
C PRO A 31 -4.66 8.11 -6.59
N ILE A 32 -4.25 8.91 -5.59
CA ILE A 32 -3.06 9.74 -5.69
C ILE A 32 -1.81 8.86 -5.84
N GLY A 33 -1.73 7.79 -5.05
CA GLY A 33 -0.66 6.78 -5.16
C GLY A 33 -0.63 6.12 -6.53
N SER A 34 -1.77 5.66 -7.04
CA SER A 34 -1.85 5.05 -8.37
C SER A 34 -1.39 6.00 -9.47
N TRP A 35 -1.77 7.27 -9.41
CA TRP A 35 -1.35 8.28 -10.36
C TRP A 35 0.17 8.56 -10.27
N LEU A 36 0.70 8.75 -9.07
CA LEU A 36 2.11 9.03 -8.83
C LEU A 36 3.00 7.87 -9.29
N PHE A 37 2.70 6.66 -8.82
CA PHE A 37 3.48 5.47 -9.13
C PHE A 37 3.27 4.99 -10.58
N GLY A 38 2.09 5.26 -11.18
CA GLY A 38 1.85 5.08 -12.60
C GLY A 38 2.83 5.91 -13.44
N ARG A 39 2.96 7.20 -13.13
CA ARG A 39 3.95 8.07 -13.79
C ARG A 39 5.41 7.61 -13.61
N ILE A 40 5.74 7.12 -12.41
CA ILE A 40 7.08 6.55 -12.17
C ILE A 40 7.27 5.29 -13.03
N ALA A 41 6.26 4.44 -13.12
CA ALA A 41 6.29 3.23 -13.93
C ALA A 41 6.50 3.54 -15.41
N ASP A 42 5.80 4.54 -15.94
CA ASP A 42 5.89 4.94 -17.35
C ASP A 42 7.24 5.58 -17.69
N LYS A 43 7.82 6.36 -16.76
CA LYS A 43 9.11 7.05 -17.00
C LYS A 43 10.35 6.21 -16.66
N HIS A 44 10.28 5.38 -15.63
CA HIS A 44 11.45 4.70 -15.04
C HIS A 44 11.35 3.18 -15.07
N GLY A 45 10.27 2.64 -15.65
CA GLY A 45 9.99 1.21 -15.72
C GLY A 45 9.14 0.66 -14.59
N ARG A 46 8.42 -0.41 -14.88
CA ARG A 46 7.45 -1.05 -13.96
C ARG A 46 8.13 -1.59 -12.70
N LYS A 47 9.30 -2.23 -12.85
CA LYS A 47 10.07 -2.77 -11.74
C LYS A 47 10.44 -1.70 -10.71
N ARG A 48 10.94 -0.55 -11.15
CA ARG A 48 11.33 0.54 -10.24
C ARG A 48 10.13 1.07 -9.45
N SER A 49 9.00 1.25 -10.12
CA SER A 49 7.77 1.69 -9.47
C SER A 49 7.33 0.71 -8.38
N MET A 50 7.31 -0.61 -8.68
CA MET A 50 6.97 -1.65 -7.71
C MET A 50 7.95 -1.71 -6.54
N VAL A 51 9.24 -1.56 -6.78
CA VAL A 51 10.26 -1.54 -5.72
C VAL A 51 10.06 -0.35 -4.79
N ILE A 52 9.86 0.85 -5.34
CA ILE A 52 9.67 2.07 -4.54
C ILE A 52 8.37 1.98 -3.72
N SER A 53 7.26 1.49 -4.30
CA SER A 53 6.00 1.37 -3.58
C SER A 53 6.12 0.40 -2.39
N ILE A 54 6.81 -0.74 -2.57
CA ILE A 54 6.98 -1.70 -1.49
C ILE A 54 7.98 -1.24 -0.42
N CYS A 55 9.02 -0.49 -0.79
CA CYS A 55 9.89 0.19 0.17
C CYS A 55 9.09 1.15 1.06
N LEU A 56 8.20 1.93 0.46
CA LEU A 56 7.32 2.84 1.20
C LEU A 56 6.34 2.07 2.10
N MET A 57 5.86 0.90 1.65
CA MET A 57 5.02 0.00 2.45
C MET A 57 5.78 -0.52 3.67
N ALA A 58 6.99 -1.03 3.49
CA ALA A 58 7.83 -1.52 4.57
C ALA A 58 8.13 -0.41 5.58
N LEU A 59 8.55 0.77 5.08
CA LEU A 59 8.83 1.92 5.91
C LEU A 59 7.62 2.34 6.73
N SER A 60 6.46 2.47 6.11
CA SER A 60 5.23 2.86 6.81
C SER A 60 4.80 1.82 7.84
N SER A 61 5.00 0.52 7.59
CA SER A 61 4.70 -0.55 8.55
C SER A 61 5.61 -0.48 9.77
N PHE A 62 6.91 -0.24 9.59
CA PHE A 62 7.83 -0.04 10.72
C PHE A 62 7.56 1.25 11.47
N LEU A 63 7.29 2.35 10.77
CA LEU A 63 6.89 3.60 11.42
C LEU A 63 5.64 3.41 12.27
N PHE A 64 4.67 2.60 11.78
CA PHE A 64 3.47 2.28 12.54
C PHE A 64 3.79 1.48 13.81
N ALA A 65 4.67 0.49 13.72
CA ALA A 65 5.12 -0.29 14.89
C ALA A 65 5.85 0.57 15.94
N LEU A 66 6.56 1.61 15.48
CA LEU A 66 7.33 2.52 16.33
C LEU A 66 6.51 3.70 16.85
N LEU A 67 5.23 3.85 16.46
CA LEU A 67 4.41 4.97 16.91
C LEU A 67 4.40 5.10 18.43
N PRO A 68 4.73 6.28 18.97
CA PRO A 68 4.61 6.54 20.40
C PRO A 68 3.14 6.60 20.80
N THR A 69 2.86 6.20 22.03
CA THR A 69 1.50 6.24 22.58
C THR A 69 1.10 7.68 22.96
N TYR A 70 -0.20 7.93 23.09
CA TYR A 70 -0.70 9.24 23.52
C TYR A 70 -0.11 9.67 24.88
N GLY A 71 0.10 8.73 25.80
CA GLY A 71 0.73 9.00 27.09
C GLY A 71 2.16 9.51 27.02
N GLN A 72 2.88 9.26 25.91
CA GLN A 72 4.26 9.68 25.71
C GLN A 72 4.37 11.05 25.01
N VAL A 73 3.57 11.30 23.98
CA VAL A 73 3.70 12.46 23.11
C VAL A 73 2.40 13.29 22.98
N GLY A 74 1.37 12.94 23.71
CA GLY A 74 0.10 13.68 23.72
C GLY A 74 -0.56 13.77 22.35
N ILE A 75 -1.04 14.95 21.97
CA ILE A 75 -1.79 15.21 20.74
C ILE A 75 -0.99 14.94 19.45
N VAL A 76 0.34 14.80 19.54
CA VAL A 76 1.19 14.46 18.39
C VAL A 76 0.96 13.00 17.94
N ALA A 77 0.59 12.08 18.86
CA ALA A 77 0.35 10.68 18.51
C ALA A 77 -0.73 10.48 17.45
N PRO A 78 -1.95 11.05 17.55
CA PRO A 78 -2.97 10.93 16.52
C PRO A 78 -2.54 11.57 15.18
N PHE A 79 -1.78 12.67 15.22
CA PHE A 79 -1.26 13.27 14.00
C PHE A 79 -0.24 12.38 13.29
N LEU A 80 0.69 11.78 14.04
CA LEU A 80 1.64 10.80 13.49
C LEU A 80 0.92 9.57 12.92
N LEU A 81 -0.12 9.09 13.59
CA LEU A 81 -0.98 8.01 13.09
C LEU A 81 -1.57 8.35 11.72
N LEU A 82 -2.12 9.55 11.59
CA LEU A 82 -2.68 10.02 10.32
C LEU A 82 -1.61 10.03 9.22
N LEU A 83 -0.43 10.61 9.48
CA LEU A 83 0.67 10.67 8.51
C LEU A 83 1.10 9.28 8.03
N VAL A 84 1.31 8.35 8.96
CA VAL A 84 1.72 6.98 8.61
C VAL A 84 0.63 6.27 7.80
N ARG A 85 -0.65 6.48 8.13
CA ARG A 85 -1.78 5.93 7.37
C ARG A 85 -1.89 6.52 5.96
N LEU A 86 -1.62 7.80 5.78
CA LEU A 86 -1.56 8.42 4.45
C LEU A 86 -0.44 7.82 3.60
N LEU A 87 0.75 7.61 4.18
CA LEU A 87 1.86 6.93 3.52
C LEU A 87 1.50 5.49 3.12
N GLN A 88 0.83 4.73 3.99
CA GLN A 88 0.33 3.40 3.66
C GLN A 88 -0.66 3.43 2.51
N GLY A 89 -1.63 4.35 2.54
CA GLY A 89 -2.60 4.52 1.46
C GLY A 89 -1.95 4.83 0.11
N LEU A 90 -0.96 5.71 0.11
CA LEU A 90 -0.16 6.08 -1.07
C LEU A 90 0.56 4.85 -1.65
N SER A 91 1.23 4.08 -0.80
CA SER A 91 1.96 2.87 -1.19
C SER A 91 1.04 1.80 -1.79
N VAL A 92 -0.08 1.50 -1.12
CA VAL A 92 -1.07 0.52 -1.61
C VAL A 92 -1.63 0.91 -2.97
N GLY A 93 -1.92 2.21 -3.18
CA GLY A 93 -2.38 2.72 -4.47
C GLY A 93 -1.38 2.46 -5.59
N GLY A 94 -0.10 2.73 -5.33
CA GLY A 94 0.98 2.49 -6.29
C GLY A 94 1.19 1.03 -6.62
N GLU A 95 1.16 0.18 -5.61
CA GLU A 95 1.35 -1.26 -5.79
C GLU A 95 0.25 -1.88 -6.65
N TYR A 96 -1.00 -1.53 -6.37
CA TYR A 96 -2.15 -2.12 -7.07
C TYR A 96 -2.08 -1.87 -8.58
N GLY A 97 -1.83 -0.62 -8.99
CA GLY A 97 -1.73 -0.26 -10.41
C GLY A 97 -0.53 -0.91 -11.11
N ALA A 98 0.65 -0.84 -10.50
CA ALA A 98 1.87 -1.39 -11.08
C ALA A 98 1.82 -2.91 -11.24
N VAL A 99 1.28 -3.64 -10.24
CA VAL A 99 1.14 -5.12 -10.30
C VAL A 99 0.12 -5.53 -11.35
N ALA A 100 -1.02 -4.84 -11.46
CA ALA A 100 -2.04 -5.14 -12.45
C ALA A 100 -1.48 -5.02 -13.88
N THR A 101 -0.75 -3.95 -14.15
CA THR A 101 -0.12 -3.72 -15.45
C THR A 101 0.96 -4.76 -15.72
N TYR A 102 1.87 -5.00 -14.78
CA TYR A 102 2.92 -6.00 -14.90
C TYR A 102 2.36 -7.40 -15.22
N MET A 103 1.33 -7.83 -14.48
CA MET A 103 0.69 -9.13 -14.73
C MET A 103 0.06 -9.24 -16.11
N SER A 104 -0.46 -8.13 -16.64
CA SER A 104 -1.02 -8.11 -18.00
C SER A 104 0.05 -8.14 -19.10
N GLU A 105 1.22 -7.59 -18.83
CA GLU A 105 2.36 -7.54 -19.77
C GLU A 105 3.06 -8.90 -19.87
N ILE A 106 3.28 -9.60 -18.75
CA ILE A 106 3.91 -10.93 -18.73
C ILE A 106 2.98 -12.07 -19.11
N ALA A 107 1.67 -11.81 -19.20
CA ALA A 107 0.67 -12.84 -19.47
C ALA A 107 0.81 -13.38 -20.90
N LEU A 108 0.74 -14.71 -21.04
CA LEU A 108 0.68 -15.37 -22.32
C LEU A 108 -0.54 -14.91 -23.13
N LYS A 109 -0.39 -14.80 -24.44
CA LYS A 109 -1.48 -14.44 -25.36
C LYS A 109 -2.70 -15.33 -25.14
N GLY A 110 -3.86 -14.71 -24.87
CA GLY A 110 -5.12 -15.42 -24.58
C GLY A 110 -5.37 -15.77 -23.11
N HIS A 111 -4.39 -15.63 -22.21
CA HIS A 111 -4.51 -15.98 -20.79
C HIS A 111 -4.43 -14.77 -19.83
N ARG A 112 -4.55 -13.55 -20.35
CA ARG A 112 -4.43 -12.32 -19.55
C ARG A 112 -5.39 -12.28 -18.35
N GLY A 113 -6.64 -12.72 -18.53
CA GLY A 113 -7.61 -12.77 -17.45
C GLY A 113 -7.23 -13.74 -16.32
N PHE A 114 -6.65 -14.87 -16.67
CA PHE A 114 -6.14 -15.85 -15.70
C PHE A 114 -5.01 -15.25 -14.85
N TYR A 115 -4.01 -14.63 -15.48
CA TYR A 115 -2.92 -13.98 -14.75
C TYR A 115 -3.42 -12.81 -13.88
N ALA A 116 -4.35 -12.00 -14.39
CA ALA A 116 -4.94 -10.90 -13.61
C ALA A 116 -5.74 -11.41 -12.40
N SER A 117 -6.35 -12.60 -12.46
CA SER A 117 -7.10 -13.17 -11.33
C SER A 117 -6.22 -13.50 -10.11
N PHE A 118 -4.94 -13.80 -10.31
CA PHE A 118 -4.01 -14.03 -9.21
C PHE A 118 -3.86 -12.81 -8.29
N GLN A 119 -4.03 -11.61 -8.81
CA GLN A 119 -4.03 -10.39 -7.99
C GLN A 119 -5.16 -10.42 -6.94
N TYR A 120 -6.34 -10.87 -7.31
CA TYR A 120 -7.47 -10.99 -6.38
C TYR A 120 -7.26 -12.14 -5.38
N VAL A 121 -6.66 -13.25 -5.82
CA VAL A 121 -6.32 -14.38 -4.95
C VAL A 121 -5.31 -13.94 -3.89
N THR A 122 -4.26 -13.21 -4.26
CA THR A 122 -3.26 -12.71 -3.32
C THR A 122 -3.83 -11.65 -2.38
N LEU A 123 -4.71 -10.77 -2.87
CA LEU A 123 -5.39 -9.77 -2.06
C LEU A 123 -6.27 -10.44 -0.98
N SER A 124 -7.13 -11.37 -1.39
CA SER A 124 -8.02 -12.11 -0.47
C SER A 124 -7.22 -13.00 0.49
N GLY A 125 -6.20 -13.68 -0.02
CA GLY A 125 -5.28 -14.49 0.80
C GLY A 125 -4.55 -13.67 1.85
N GLY A 126 -4.05 -12.49 1.49
CA GLY A 126 -3.41 -11.55 2.42
C GLY A 126 -4.36 -11.08 3.52
N GLN A 127 -5.63 -10.79 3.16
CA GLN A 127 -6.64 -10.39 4.13
C GLN A 127 -7.01 -11.52 5.09
N LEU A 128 -7.11 -12.75 4.60
CA LEU A 128 -7.34 -13.94 5.43
C LEU A 128 -6.18 -14.17 6.40
N LEU A 129 -4.94 -14.09 5.92
CA LEU A 129 -3.76 -14.23 6.77
C LEU A 129 -3.68 -13.15 7.86
N ALA A 130 -4.00 -11.90 7.51
CA ALA A 130 -4.04 -10.81 8.49
C ALA A 130 -5.14 -11.04 9.56
N SER A 131 -6.30 -11.51 9.14
CA SER A 131 -7.40 -11.85 10.05
C SER A 131 -7.03 -13.03 10.95
N LEU A 132 -6.41 -14.07 10.39
CA LEU A 132 -5.92 -15.22 11.14
C LEU A 132 -4.89 -14.81 12.19
N LEU A 133 -3.93 -13.95 11.81
CA LEU A 133 -2.96 -13.39 12.75
C LEU A 133 -3.64 -12.64 13.89
N GLY A 134 -4.68 -11.86 13.59
CA GLY A 134 -5.49 -11.18 14.60
C GLY A 134 -6.15 -12.15 15.59
N VAL A 135 -6.75 -13.23 15.08
CA VAL A 135 -7.36 -14.29 15.93
C VAL A 135 -6.30 -14.98 16.78
N VAL A 136 -5.17 -15.34 16.22
CA VAL A 136 -4.05 -15.96 16.95
C VAL A 136 -3.56 -15.05 18.09
N LEU A 137 -3.41 -13.77 17.84
CA LEU A 137 -2.99 -12.82 18.89
C LEU A 137 -4.03 -12.71 20.00
N LEU A 138 -5.32 -12.67 19.67
CA LEU A 138 -6.40 -12.64 20.65
C LEU A 138 -6.48 -13.94 21.48
N PHE A 139 -6.03 -15.06 20.90
CA PHE A 139 -6.02 -16.34 21.62
C PHE A 139 -4.84 -16.45 22.60
N PHE A 140 -3.66 -15.91 22.24
CA PHE A 140 -2.45 -16.01 23.07
C PHE A 140 -2.19 -14.82 23.98
N MET A 141 -2.83 -13.67 23.75
CA MET A 141 -2.60 -12.43 24.49
C MET A 141 -3.88 -11.94 25.13
N SER A 142 -3.77 -11.46 26.38
CA SER A 142 -4.89 -10.76 27.05
C SER A 142 -5.13 -9.39 26.41
N GLU A 143 -6.34 -8.84 26.60
CA GLU A 143 -6.68 -7.49 26.11
C GLU A 143 -5.71 -6.42 26.63
N GLN A 144 -5.25 -6.54 27.88
CA GLN A 144 -4.26 -5.62 28.45
C GLN A 144 -2.92 -5.73 27.73
N GLN A 145 -2.41 -6.94 27.50
CA GLN A 145 -1.16 -7.15 26.77
C GLN A 145 -1.23 -6.62 25.33
N LEU A 146 -2.39 -6.77 24.67
CA LEU A 146 -2.60 -6.17 23.35
C LEU A 146 -2.57 -4.64 23.42
N GLN A 147 -3.14 -4.02 24.44
CA GLN A 147 -3.14 -2.57 24.59
C GLN A 147 -1.76 -2.01 24.96
N ASP A 148 -0.99 -2.71 25.78
CA ASP A 148 0.33 -2.28 26.27
C ASP A 148 1.43 -2.33 25.20
N GLY A 149 1.20 -3.03 24.10
CA GLY A 149 2.18 -3.08 22.99
C GLY A 149 1.97 -4.21 21.99
N GLY A 150 1.15 -5.21 22.30
CA GLY A 150 0.87 -6.36 21.43
C GLY A 150 0.29 -5.97 20.07
N TRP A 151 -0.40 -4.84 19.98
CA TRP A 151 -0.91 -4.28 18.72
C TRP A 151 0.19 -3.93 17.71
N ARG A 152 1.45 -3.83 18.13
CA ARG A 152 2.60 -3.55 17.25
C ARG A 152 3.05 -4.78 16.46
N ILE A 153 2.82 -5.98 16.99
CA ILE A 153 3.28 -7.25 16.42
C ILE A 153 2.84 -7.44 14.97
N PRO A 154 1.57 -7.25 14.59
CA PRO A 154 1.14 -7.37 13.20
C PRO A 154 1.88 -6.42 12.25
N PHE A 155 2.21 -5.22 12.69
CA PHE A 155 2.92 -4.25 11.85
C PHE A 155 4.40 -4.60 11.67
N VAL A 156 5.04 -5.17 12.67
CA VAL A 156 6.40 -5.70 12.56
C VAL A 156 6.42 -6.88 11.58
N ILE A 157 5.49 -7.82 11.71
CA ILE A 157 5.34 -8.95 10.77
C ILE A 157 5.07 -8.43 9.36
N GLY A 158 4.16 -7.45 9.21
CA GLY A 158 3.89 -6.79 7.94
C GLY A 158 5.12 -6.11 7.33
N GLY A 159 5.94 -5.45 8.15
CA GLY A 159 7.20 -4.86 7.70
C GLY A 159 8.21 -5.90 7.24
N ILE A 160 8.36 -7.01 7.96
CA ILE A 160 9.25 -8.11 7.58
C ILE A 160 8.78 -8.76 6.27
N THR A 161 7.48 -9.05 6.14
CA THR A 161 6.94 -9.62 4.89
C THR A 161 7.08 -8.67 3.71
N ALA A 162 6.99 -7.35 3.91
CA ALA A 162 7.26 -6.36 2.89
C ALA A 162 8.74 -6.37 2.45
N ILE A 163 9.69 -6.54 3.37
CA ILE A 163 11.11 -6.69 3.02
C ILE A 163 11.35 -7.98 2.23
N LEU A 164 10.77 -9.10 2.63
CA LEU A 164 10.87 -10.35 1.88
C LEU A 164 10.30 -10.21 0.46
N SER A 165 9.16 -9.54 0.33
CA SER A 165 8.56 -9.22 -0.97
C SER A 165 9.46 -8.29 -1.80
N LEU A 166 10.12 -7.31 -1.16
CA LEU A 166 11.09 -6.44 -1.81
C LEU A 166 12.25 -7.22 -2.41
N LEU A 167 12.82 -8.16 -1.64
CA LEU A 167 13.91 -9.03 -2.10
C LEU A 167 13.47 -9.91 -3.28
N ALA A 168 12.25 -10.46 -3.23
CA ALA A 168 11.70 -11.22 -4.33
C ALA A 168 11.53 -10.36 -5.59
N ARG A 169 10.95 -9.16 -5.47
CA ARG A 169 10.71 -8.26 -6.59
C ARG A 169 11.98 -7.63 -7.16
N SER A 170 13.02 -7.45 -6.37
CA SER A 170 14.30 -6.96 -6.88
C SER A 170 14.94 -7.87 -7.93
N ARG A 171 14.55 -9.16 -7.95
CA ARG A 171 15.00 -10.18 -8.92
C ARG A 171 14.12 -10.28 -10.17
N LEU A 172 13.01 -9.55 -10.24
CA LEU A 172 12.15 -9.52 -11.44
C LEU A 172 12.87 -8.83 -12.60
N GLU A 173 12.57 -9.29 -13.81
CA GLU A 173 13.03 -8.64 -15.05
C GLU A 173 12.21 -7.38 -15.33
N GLU A 174 12.83 -6.38 -15.96
CA GLU A 174 12.12 -5.17 -16.44
C GLU A 174 11.33 -5.52 -17.70
N THR A 175 10.04 -5.20 -17.72
CA THR A 175 9.16 -5.51 -18.86
C THR A 175 9.12 -4.40 -19.90
N LEU A 176 9.55 -3.18 -19.53
CA LEU A 176 9.67 -2.07 -20.48
C LEU A 176 11.11 -1.98 -21.01
N SER A 177 11.27 -2.21 -22.29
CA SER A 177 12.48 -1.80 -23.02
C SER A 177 12.50 -0.28 -23.13
N HIS A 178 13.67 0.33 -23.04
CA HIS A 178 13.86 1.78 -23.21
C HIS A 178 13.36 2.29 -24.58
N GLU A 179 13.33 1.44 -25.61
CA GLU A 179 12.79 1.75 -26.94
C GLU A 179 11.27 1.89 -26.95
N ASP A 180 10.55 1.08 -26.16
CA ASP A 180 9.10 1.09 -26.10
C ASP A 180 8.55 2.35 -25.39
N SER A 181 9.27 2.89 -24.43
CA SER A 181 8.88 4.13 -23.73
C SER A 181 8.92 5.35 -24.65
N HIS A 182 9.91 5.40 -25.55
CA HIS A 182 10.06 6.50 -26.53
C HIS A 182 9.01 6.40 -27.65
N ASN A 183 8.63 5.18 -28.05
CA ASN A 183 7.61 4.95 -29.06
C ASN A 183 6.18 5.21 -28.54
N GLN A 184 5.91 5.01 -27.25
CA GLN A 184 4.61 5.34 -26.66
C GLN A 184 4.39 6.86 -26.54
N GLU A 185 5.41 7.64 -26.22
CA GLU A 185 5.30 9.10 -26.22
C GLU A 185 5.06 9.65 -27.63
N SER A 186 5.73 9.12 -28.63
CA SER A 186 5.53 9.51 -30.04
C SER A 186 4.18 9.03 -30.60
N GLY A 187 3.68 7.86 -30.17
CA GLY A 187 2.40 7.31 -30.58
C GLY A 187 1.18 8.05 -30.02
N THR A 188 1.27 8.55 -28.78
CA THR A 188 0.19 9.35 -28.18
C THR A 188 0.10 10.75 -28.76
N LEU A 189 1.21 11.37 -29.10
CA LEU A 189 1.24 12.66 -29.80
C LEU A 189 0.67 12.54 -31.21
N LYS A 190 1.07 11.51 -31.97
CA LYS A 190 0.59 11.25 -33.32
C LYS A 190 -0.91 10.97 -33.39
N ARG A 191 -1.46 10.25 -32.37
CA ARG A 191 -2.88 9.94 -32.26
C ARG A 191 -3.73 11.18 -31.88
N SER A 192 -3.16 12.12 -31.11
CA SER A 192 -3.83 13.39 -30.81
C SER A 192 -3.82 14.34 -32.02
N GLU A 193 -2.80 14.30 -32.87
CA GLU A 193 -2.72 15.09 -34.07
C GLU A 193 -3.67 14.55 -35.16
N GLU A 194 -3.83 13.24 -35.30
CA GLU A 194 -4.78 12.62 -36.24
C GLU A 194 -6.24 12.98 -35.88
N HIS A 195 -6.61 12.96 -34.59
CA HIS A 195 -7.95 13.36 -34.16
C HIS A 195 -8.23 14.87 -34.30
N THR A 196 -7.22 15.71 -34.34
CA THR A 196 -7.39 17.15 -34.52
C THR A 196 -7.47 17.53 -36.02
N SER A 197 -6.99 16.67 -36.90
CA SER A 197 -7.02 16.92 -38.37
C SER A 197 -8.32 16.38 -39.02
N GLU A 198 -9.15 15.62 -38.32
CA GLU A 198 -10.43 15.08 -38.79
C GLU A 198 -11.66 15.93 -38.34
N LEU A 199 -11.45 17.03 -37.63
CA LEU A 199 -12.44 18.02 -37.23
C LEU A 199 -12.32 19.30 -38.04
#